data_ff288252acba9d06c579d2b8fd926643
#
_entry.id   ff288252acba9d06c579d2b8fd926643
#
_cell.length_a   1.000
_cell.length_b   1.000
_cell.length_c   1.000
_cell.angle_alpha   90.00
_cell.angle_beta   90.00
_cell.angle_gamma   90.00
#
_symmetry.space_group_name_H-M   'P 1'
#
loop_
_entity.id
_entity.type
_entity.pdbx_description
1 polymer ?
#
loop_
_entity_poly.entity_id
_entity_poly.type
_entity_poly.pdbx_seq_one_letter_code
_entity_poly.pdbx_strand_id
1 'polypeptide(L)'
;VLDNLEFKYLIERIQTYLSGSSDDFKDISVSLGRNGTFFEKSWITCRKVPEGETRSYSWLADQVGNRKATRAVGQAMANNPLPIIIPCHRIIGKSGKLTGYGKGSEYLSLKEKLLGIEKRHCLQNIKLCTET
;
A
#
# COMPACT_ATOMS: atom_id res chain seq x y z
N VAL A 1 -4.01 20.95 -0.44
CA VAL A 1 -2.72 21.30 0.21
C VAL A 1 -2.89 21.19 1.73
N LEU A 2 -2.08 20.34 2.35
CA LEU A 2 -2.05 20.23 3.81
C LEU A 2 -1.41 21.48 4.42
N ASP A 3 -1.99 22.00 5.49
CA ASP A 3 -1.32 23.03 6.27
C ASP A 3 -0.14 22.41 7.07
N ASN A 4 0.67 23.25 7.70
CA ASN A 4 1.87 22.80 8.41
C ASN A 4 1.54 21.84 9.57
N LEU A 5 0.39 22.02 10.25
CA LEU A 5 -0.03 21.15 11.36
C LEU A 5 -0.51 19.82 10.86
N GLU A 6 -1.30 19.78 9.77
CA GLU A 6 -1.78 18.54 9.15
C GLU A 6 -0.62 17.72 8.60
N PHE A 7 0.34 18.38 7.98
CA PHE A 7 1.53 17.71 7.43
C PHE A 7 2.38 17.09 8.55
N LYS A 8 2.60 17.83 9.62
CA LYS A 8 3.32 17.37 10.80
C LYS A 8 2.64 16.17 11.46
N TYR A 9 1.32 16.24 11.59
CA TYR A 9 0.51 15.16 12.14
C TYR A 9 0.62 13.88 11.28
N LEU A 10 0.59 14.02 9.96
CA LEU A 10 0.74 12.89 9.05
C LEU A 10 2.13 12.25 9.18
N ILE A 11 3.18 13.06 9.27
CA ILE A 11 4.54 12.57 9.48
C ILE A 11 4.63 11.75 10.77
N GLU A 12 4.05 12.24 11.86
CA GLU A 12 4.02 11.53 13.14
C GLU A 12 3.29 10.18 13.02
N ARG A 13 2.18 10.14 12.29
CA ARG A 13 1.44 8.89 12.05
C ARG A 13 2.28 7.89 11.27
N ILE A 14 2.97 8.32 10.24
CA ILE A 14 3.85 7.46 9.44
C ILE A 14 4.99 6.92 10.31
N GLN A 15 5.62 7.77 11.13
CA GLN A 15 6.68 7.35 12.05
C GLN A 15 6.18 6.31 13.05
N THR A 16 5.00 6.51 13.60
CA THR A 16 4.37 5.58 14.52
C THR A 16 4.06 4.24 13.86
N TYR A 17 3.56 4.26 12.63
CA TYR A 17 3.33 3.06 11.82
C TYR A 17 4.64 2.30 11.60
N LEU A 18 5.71 2.98 11.21
CA LEU A 18 7.02 2.37 10.98
C LEU A 18 7.64 1.82 12.27
N SER A 19 7.28 2.39 13.42
CA SER A 19 7.76 1.95 14.73
C SER A 19 7.02 0.74 15.28
N GLY A 20 5.94 0.32 14.65
CA GLY A 20 5.24 -0.91 15.02
C GLY A 20 3.77 -0.75 15.40
N SER A 21 3.16 0.41 15.23
CA SER A 21 1.74 0.63 15.49
C SER A 21 0.92 0.59 14.20
N SER A 22 -0.17 -0.17 14.22
CA SER A 22 -1.05 -0.31 13.06
C SER A 22 -1.75 1.01 12.73
N ASP A 23 -1.84 1.32 11.43
CA ASP A 23 -2.60 2.47 10.92
C ASP A 23 -3.03 2.15 9.49
N ASP A 24 -4.31 2.33 9.16
CA ASP A 24 -4.80 2.08 7.82
C ASP A 24 -4.83 3.33 6.93
N PHE A 25 -4.62 4.51 7.52
CA PHE A 25 -4.59 5.80 6.81
C PHE A 25 -5.85 6.09 5.98
N LYS A 26 -6.97 5.39 6.22
CA LYS A 26 -8.20 5.53 5.41
C LYS A 26 -8.88 6.88 5.56
N ASP A 27 -8.69 7.53 6.70
CA ASP A 27 -9.22 8.86 6.97
C ASP A 27 -8.52 9.97 6.17
N ILE A 28 -7.35 9.66 5.59
CA ILE A 28 -6.59 10.64 4.81
C ILE A 28 -7.15 10.71 3.40
N SER A 29 -7.67 11.88 3.04
CA SER A 29 -8.13 12.17 1.68
C SER A 29 -6.92 12.36 0.78
N VAL A 30 -6.95 11.69 -0.37
CA VAL A 30 -5.87 11.79 -1.35
C VAL A 30 -6.42 12.44 -2.61
N SER A 31 -5.83 13.59 -2.99
CA SER A 31 -6.13 14.25 -4.26
C SER A 31 -4.93 14.05 -5.19
N LEU A 32 -5.15 13.28 -6.25
CA LEU A 32 -4.09 12.87 -7.17
C LEU A 32 -4.06 13.68 -8.48
N GLY A 33 -4.96 14.64 -8.60
CA GLY A 33 -4.98 15.56 -9.74
C GLY A 33 -5.34 14.95 -11.10
N ARG A 34 -5.70 13.69 -11.14
CA ARG A 34 -6.00 12.95 -12.37
C ARG A 34 -7.22 12.07 -12.20
N ASN A 35 -8.37 12.70 -11.93
CA ASN A 35 -9.63 12.00 -11.70
C ASN A 35 -10.05 11.12 -12.88
N GLY A 36 -10.40 9.87 -12.59
CA GLY A 36 -10.91 8.93 -13.58
C GLY A 36 -9.87 8.26 -14.46
N THR A 37 -8.59 8.52 -14.27
CA THR A 37 -7.54 7.83 -15.02
C THR A 37 -7.38 6.39 -14.56
N PHE A 38 -6.80 5.54 -15.41
CA PHE A 38 -6.50 4.15 -15.09
C PHE A 38 -5.58 4.05 -13.85
N PHE A 39 -4.57 4.90 -13.76
CA PHE A 39 -3.64 4.92 -12.62
C PHE A 39 -4.38 5.26 -11.32
N GLU A 40 -5.23 6.28 -11.35
CA GLU A 40 -6.02 6.66 -10.18
C GLU A 40 -6.93 5.53 -9.70
N LYS A 41 -7.63 4.87 -10.62
CA LYS A 41 -8.46 3.71 -10.30
C LYS A 41 -7.65 2.59 -9.67
N SER A 42 -6.45 2.34 -10.17
CA SER A 42 -5.53 1.35 -9.61
C SER A 42 -5.10 1.72 -8.19
N TRP A 43 -4.77 2.97 -7.95
CA TRP A 43 -4.37 3.45 -6.62
C TRP A 43 -5.52 3.37 -5.61
N ILE A 44 -6.72 3.80 -5.99
CA ILE A 44 -7.91 3.74 -5.14
C ILE A 44 -8.23 2.28 -4.77
N THR A 45 -8.17 1.39 -5.74
CA THR A 45 -8.42 -0.05 -5.52
C THR A 45 -7.35 -0.67 -4.64
N CYS A 46 -6.10 -0.28 -4.83
CA CYS A 46 -4.98 -0.72 -4.00
C CYS A 46 -5.19 -0.37 -2.52
N ARG A 47 -5.75 0.80 -2.22
CA ARG A 47 -6.03 1.21 -0.84
C ARG A 47 -7.06 0.33 -0.13
N LYS A 48 -7.82 -0.47 -0.85
CA LYS A 48 -8.80 -1.39 -0.26
C LYS A 48 -8.17 -2.67 0.31
N VAL A 49 -6.92 -2.96 -0.02
CA VAL A 49 -6.22 -4.13 0.49
C VAL A 49 -5.86 -3.88 1.97
N PRO A 50 -6.35 -4.73 2.90
CA PRO A 50 -6.09 -4.52 4.32
C PRO A 50 -4.63 -4.72 4.69
N GLU A 51 -4.23 -4.09 5.79
CA GLU A 51 -2.91 -4.30 6.39
C GLU A 51 -2.72 -5.79 6.74
N GLY A 52 -1.54 -6.31 6.46
CA GLY A 52 -1.19 -7.71 6.72
C GLY A 52 -1.63 -8.68 5.62
N GLU A 53 -2.37 -8.21 4.62
CA GLU A 53 -2.77 -9.01 3.47
C GLU A 53 -2.05 -8.57 2.22
N THR A 54 -1.96 -9.46 1.26
CA THR A 54 -1.37 -9.17 -0.06
C THR A 54 -2.33 -9.62 -1.15
N ARG A 55 -2.20 -8.99 -2.31
CA ARG A 55 -2.96 -9.37 -3.53
C ARG A 55 -2.01 -9.36 -4.71
N SER A 56 -2.36 -10.11 -5.75
CA SER A 56 -1.56 -10.14 -6.98
C SER A 56 -1.85 -8.95 -7.89
N TYR A 57 -0.92 -8.68 -8.81
CA TYR A 57 -1.17 -7.70 -9.87
C TYR A 57 -2.38 -8.11 -10.73
N SER A 58 -2.57 -9.42 -10.97
CA SER A 58 -3.72 -9.94 -11.70
C SER A 58 -5.04 -9.64 -10.99
N TRP A 59 -5.06 -9.78 -9.66
CA TRP A 59 -6.22 -9.42 -8.85
C TRP A 59 -6.55 -7.94 -9.01
N LEU A 60 -5.55 -7.09 -8.93
CA LEU A 60 -5.75 -5.64 -9.08
C LEU A 60 -6.27 -5.29 -10.47
N ALA A 61 -5.72 -5.90 -11.52
CA ALA A 61 -6.18 -5.72 -12.89
C ALA A 61 -7.66 -6.10 -13.04
N ASP A 62 -8.06 -7.23 -12.47
CA ASP A 62 -9.44 -7.69 -12.47
C ASP A 62 -10.37 -6.70 -11.75
N GLN A 63 -9.94 -6.20 -10.61
CA GLN A 63 -10.73 -5.24 -9.80
C GLN A 63 -10.92 -3.90 -10.50
N VAL A 64 -9.97 -3.45 -11.29
CA VAL A 64 -10.13 -2.21 -12.07
C VAL A 64 -10.88 -2.43 -13.38
N GLY A 65 -11.35 -3.66 -13.63
CA GLY A 65 -12.21 -3.99 -14.76
C GLY A 65 -11.49 -4.39 -16.04
N ASN A 66 -10.20 -4.74 -15.97
CA ASN A 66 -9.43 -5.16 -17.15
C ASN A 66 -8.38 -6.22 -16.79
N ARG A 67 -8.76 -7.48 -16.91
CA ARG A 67 -7.88 -8.62 -16.62
C ARG A 67 -6.58 -8.64 -17.44
N LYS A 68 -6.60 -8.03 -18.62
CA LYS A 68 -5.44 -7.99 -19.52
C LYS A 68 -4.45 -6.88 -19.14
N ALA A 69 -4.81 -6.02 -18.20
CA ALA A 69 -4.02 -4.84 -17.83
C ALA A 69 -3.03 -5.11 -16.69
N THR A 70 -2.59 -6.34 -16.49
CA THR A 70 -1.66 -6.70 -15.40
C THR A 70 -0.36 -5.89 -15.46
N ARG A 71 0.20 -5.71 -16.66
CA ARG A 71 1.40 -4.88 -16.84
C ARG A 71 1.13 -3.40 -16.52
N ALA A 72 -0.03 -2.90 -16.95
CA ALA A 72 -0.41 -1.50 -16.72
C ALA A 72 -0.62 -1.20 -15.22
N VAL A 73 -1.23 -2.12 -14.46
CA VAL A 73 -1.33 -1.94 -13.01
C VAL A 73 0.02 -2.04 -12.32
N GLY A 74 0.93 -2.85 -12.83
CA GLY A 74 2.32 -2.88 -12.38
C GLY A 74 3.00 -1.51 -12.55
N GLN A 75 2.78 -0.87 -13.70
CA GLN A 75 3.24 0.49 -13.97
C GLN A 75 2.62 1.51 -13.00
N ALA A 76 1.32 1.38 -12.73
CA ALA A 76 0.63 2.24 -11.78
C ALA A 76 1.24 2.12 -10.38
N MET A 77 1.55 0.90 -9.93
CA MET A 77 2.17 0.68 -8.64
C MET A 77 3.60 1.25 -8.59
N ALA A 78 4.37 1.10 -9.67
CA ALA A 78 5.71 1.67 -9.77
C ALA A 78 5.72 3.21 -9.77
N ASN A 79 4.64 3.83 -10.20
CA ASN A 79 4.49 5.29 -10.26
C ASN A 79 3.63 5.84 -9.11
N ASN A 80 3.45 5.08 -8.05
CA ASN A 80 2.69 5.48 -6.87
C ASN A 80 3.26 6.78 -6.28
N PRO A 81 2.44 7.86 -6.20
CA PRO A 81 2.92 9.14 -5.67
C PRO A 81 2.98 9.20 -4.14
N LEU A 82 2.31 8.28 -3.44
CA LEU A 82 2.19 8.29 -1.98
C LEU A 82 2.37 6.89 -1.38
N PRO A 83 3.61 6.34 -1.38
CA PRO A 83 3.87 5.06 -0.73
C PRO A 83 3.38 5.04 0.72
N ILE A 84 2.98 3.88 1.22
CA ILE A 84 2.40 3.65 2.55
C ILE A 84 0.92 4.04 2.60
N ILE A 85 0.54 5.25 2.24
CA ILE A 85 -0.86 5.70 2.19
C ILE A 85 -1.60 4.97 1.08
N ILE A 86 -0.98 4.88 -0.11
CA ILE A 86 -1.41 3.98 -1.17
C ILE A 86 -0.50 2.75 -1.04
N PRO A 87 -1.01 1.63 -0.48
CA PRO A 87 -0.14 0.53 -0.05
C PRO A 87 0.28 -0.39 -1.19
N CYS A 88 1.01 0.14 -2.15
CA CYS A 88 1.48 -0.64 -3.30
C CYS A 88 2.42 -1.79 -2.90
N HIS A 89 2.99 -1.75 -1.70
CA HIS A 89 3.78 -2.86 -1.16
C HIS A 89 2.94 -4.12 -0.91
N ARG A 90 1.61 -4.00 -0.81
CA ARG A 90 0.68 -5.14 -0.65
C ARG A 90 0.34 -5.83 -1.96
N ILE A 91 0.78 -5.29 -3.08
CA ILE A 91 0.58 -5.91 -4.41
C ILE A 91 1.87 -6.62 -4.80
N ILE A 92 1.77 -7.94 -5.02
CA ILE A 92 2.91 -8.81 -5.26
C ILE A 92 2.71 -9.67 -6.52
N GLY A 93 3.77 -10.31 -6.98
CA GLY A 93 3.70 -11.22 -8.12
C GLY A 93 2.87 -12.46 -7.82
N LYS A 94 2.36 -13.10 -8.87
CA LYS A 94 1.42 -14.23 -8.80
C LYS A 94 1.95 -15.42 -7.99
N SER A 95 3.26 -15.62 -7.93
CA SER A 95 3.90 -16.68 -7.15
C SER A 95 4.39 -16.25 -5.78
N GLY A 96 3.95 -15.08 -5.29
CA GLY A 96 4.43 -14.49 -4.05
C GLY A 96 5.75 -13.74 -4.20
N LYS A 97 6.25 -13.59 -5.41
CA LYS A 97 7.50 -12.87 -5.66
C LYS A 97 7.33 -11.37 -5.46
N LEU A 98 8.27 -10.78 -4.76
CA LEU A 98 8.37 -9.33 -4.63
C LEU A 98 9.01 -8.77 -5.89
N THR A 99 8.18 -8.24 -6.79
CA THR A 99 8.64 -7.68 -8.06
C THR A 99 8.11 -6.26 -8.23
N GLY A 100 8.82 -5.46 -9.01
CA GLY A 100 8.30 -4.22 -9.56
C GLY A 100 8.00 -3.09 -8.60
N TYR A 101 8.55 -3.08 -7.38
CA TYR A 101 8.34 -1.98 -6.46
C TYR A 101 9.32 -0.84 -6.75
N GLY A 102 8.81 0.23 -7.35
CA GLY A 102 9.63 1.38 -7.71
C GLY A 102 10.66 1.05 -8.80
N LYS A 103 11.77 1.75 -8.77
CA LYS A 103 12.82 1.67 -9.79
C LYS A 103 14.11 1.11 -9.21
N GLY A 104 14.18 -0.20 -8.98
CA GLY A 104 15.42 -0.88 -8.58
C GLY A 104 15.31 -1.76 -7.34
N SER A 105 16.41 -2.43 -7.02
CA SER A 105 16.50 -3.40 -5.93
C SER A 105 16.31 -2.78 -4.54
N GLU A 106 16.63 -1.52 -4.36
CA GLU A 106 16.44 -0.80 -3.09
C GLU A 106 14.98 -0.73 -2.69
N TYR A 107 14.10 -0.55 -3.67
CA TYR A 107 12.64 -0.50 -3.43
C TYR A 107 12.06 -1.87 -3.08
N LEU A 108 12.64 -2.95 -3.60
CA LEU A 108 12.24 -4.31 -3.22
C LEU A 108 12.56 -4.58 -1.74
N SER A 109 13.70 -4.10 -1.26
CA SER A 109 14.07 -4.20 0.15
C SER A 109 13.11 -3.43 1.05
N LEU A 110 12.69 -2.23 0.64
CA LEU A 110 11.71 -1.43 1.36
C LEU A 110 10.35 -2.13 1.38
N LYS A 111 9.92 -2.68 0.27
CA LYS A 111 8.67 -3.45 0.15
C LYS A 111 8.65 -4.62 1.13
N GLU A 112 9.72 -5.38 1.19
CA GLU A 112 9.88 -6.50 2.12
C GLU A 112 9.80 -6.04 3.58
N LYS A 113 10.44 -4.94 3.92
CA LYS A 113 10.41 -4.37 5.27
C LYS A 113 9.00 -3.93 5.68
N LEU A 114 8.28 -3.26 4.79
CA LEU A 114 6.90 -2.82 5.05
C LEU A 114 5.97 -4.01 5.27
N LEU A 115 6.07 -5.04 4.44
CA LEU A 115 5.29 -6.26 4.61
C LEU A 115 5.62 -6.95 5.93
N GLY A 116 6.90 -6.96 6.33
CA GLY A 116 7.33 -7.51 7.62
C GLY A 116 6.78 -6.75 8.81
N ILE A 117 6.74 -5.42 8.75
CA ILE A 117 6.14 -4.58 9.78
C ILE A 117 4.64 -4.90 9.93
N GLU A 118 3.92 -4.96 8.84
CA GLU A 118 2.48 -5.23 8.85
C GLU A 118 2.15 -6.63 9.35
N LYS A 119 2.96 -7.61 9.01
CA LYS A 119 2.81 -8.97 9.53
C LYS A 119 2.98 -9.01 11.06
N ARG A 120 3.93 -8.25 11.58
CA ARG A 120 4.13 -8.14 13.04
C ARG A 120 2.95 -7.47 13.73
N HIS A 121 2.36 -6.43 13.12
CA HIS A 121 1.15 -5.79 13.64
C HIS A 121 0.01 -6.80 13.78
N CYS A 122 -0.22 -7.60 12.75
CA CYS A 122 -1.28 -8.61 12.77
C CYS A 122 -1.04 -9.67 13.85
N LEU A 123 0.19 -10.12 14.03
CA LEU A 123 0.53 -11.10 15.06
C LEU A 123 0.31 -10.54 16.47
N GLN A 124 0.63 -9.29 16.71
CA GLN A 124 0.38 -8.62 17.99
C GLN A 124 -1.12 -8.52 18.27
N ASN A 125 -1.92 -8.17 17.28
CA ASN A 125 -3.38 -8.11 17.42
C ASN A 125 -3.98 -9.47 17.74
N ILE A 126 -3.49 -10.54 17.13
CA ILE A 126 -3.92 -11.91 17.45
C ILE A 126 -3.58 -12.27 18.89
N LYS A 127 -2.39 -11.94 19.38
CA LYS A 127 -1.99 -12.18 20.76
C LYS A 127 -2.90 -11.45 21.75
N LEU A 128 -3.23 -10.19 21.49
CA LEU A 128 -4.15 -9.41 22.30
C LEU A 128 -5.54 -10.05 22.37
N CYS A 129 -6.01 -10.63 21.28
CA CYS A 129 -7.30 -11.32 21.24
C CYS A 129 -7.28 -12.64 22.00
N THR A 130 -6.13 -13.34 22.08
CA THR A 130 -6.01 -14.62 22.78
C THR A 130 -5.71 -14.48 24.26
N GLU A 131 -5.23 -13.35 24.72
CA GLU A 131 -4.93 -13.06 26.12
C GLU A 131 -6.15 -12.52 26.90
N THR A 132 -7.21 -12.21 26.20
CA THR A 132 -8.49 -11.81 26.79
C THR A 132 -9.47 -12.97 26.80
#